data_008aeb5e53653bcb0cbe712c6934f777
#
_entry.id   008aeb5e53653bcb0cbe712c6934f777
#
_cell.length_a   1.000
_cell.length_b   1.000
_cell.length_c   1.000
_cell.angle_alpha   90.00
_cell.angle_beta   90.00
_cell.angle_gamma   90.00
#
_symmetry.space_group_name_H-M   'P 1'
#
loop_
_entity.id
_entity.type
_entity.pdbx_description
1 polymer ?
#
loop_
_entity_poly.entity_id
_entity_poly.type
_entity_poly.pdbx_seq_one_letter_code
_entity_poly.pdbx_strand_id
1 'polypeptide(L)'
;PDDSPMAATVDEKLRLSTTNNHTSAHLMHEALRQVLGEHVTQAGSLVNPDILRFDFTHFEKVSVEQLEEIENIVNSVIRDNIPTDIFETPFQEAIDSGITALFGEKYGDVVRVVKISDFSEELCGGCHVKATGQIGQFRVFSEE
;
A
#
# COMPACT_ATOMS: atom_id res chain seq x y z
N PRO A 1 18.72 -18.81 -32.77
CA PRO A 1 18.61 -18.23 -31.42
C PRO A 1 19.96 -18.17 -30.75
N ASP A 2 20.23 -17.10 -30.07
CA ASP A 2 21.44 -16.88 -29.30
C ASP A 2 21.26 -17.52 -27.92
N ASP A 3 22.05 -18.51 -27.60
CA ASP A 3 22.03 -19.21 -26.31
C ASP A 3 22.95 -18.55 -25.27
N SER A 4 23.45 -17.35 -25.56
CA SER A 4 24.29 -16.62 -24.62
C SER A 4 23.53 -16.25 -23.35
N PRO A 5 24.14 -16.37 -22.16
CA PRO A 5 23.47 -15.96 -20.94
C PRO A 5 23.19 -14.46 -20.93
N MET A 6 21.96 -14.08 -20.56
CA MET A 6 21.58 -12.69 -20.38
C MET A 6 21.66 -12.32 -18.91
N ALA A 7 22.21 -11.14 -18.62
CA ALA A 7 22.17 -10.53 -17.30
C ALA A 7 21.07 -9.47 -17.27
N ALA A 8 20.18 -9.57 -16.28
CA ALA A 8 19.16 -8.54 -16.01
C ALA A 8 19.54 -7.83 -14.72
N THR A 9 19.57 -6.50 -14.76
CA THR A 9 19.89 -5.67 -13.60
C THR A 9 18.70 -4.79 -13.27
N VAL A 10 18.30 -4.76 -12.00
CA VAL A 10 17.25 -3.88 -11.51
C VAL A 10 17.87 -2.53 -11.13
N ASP A 11 17.29 -1.42 -11.62
CA ASP A 11 17.66 -0.09 -11.17
C ASP A 11 17.16 0.10 -9.74
N GLU A 12 18.10 0.11 -8.78
CA GLU A 12 17.78 0.19 -7.35
C GLU A 12 17.07 1.48 -6.96
N LYS A 13 17.42 2.60 -7.58
CA LYS A 13 16.79 3.89 -7.28
C LYS A 13 15.32 3.91 -7.70
N LEU A 14 15.02 3.44 -8.91
CA LEU A 14 13.65 3.33 -9.40
C LEU A 14 12.84 2.33 -8.56
N ARG A 15 13.46 1.22 -8.19
CA ARG A 15 12.83 0.21 -7.32
C ARG A 15 12.50 0.78 -5.94
N LEU A 16 13.40 1.54 -5.32
CA LEU A 16 13.16 2.18 -4.03
C LEU A 16 12.01 3.17 -4.11
N SER A 17 11.96 4.00 -5.15
CA SER A 17 10.86 4.94 -5.35
C SER A 17 9.51 4.23 -5.52
N THR A 18 9.47 3.18 -6.32
CA THR A 18 8.26 2.35 -6.49
C THR A 18 7.86 1.68 -5.18
N THR A 19 8.81 1.15 -4.44
CA THR A 19 8.59 0.52 -3.13
C THR A 19 7.99 1.52 -2.14
N ASN A 20 8.53 2.73 -2.07
CA ASN A 20 8.00 3.80 -1.22
C ASN A 20 6.55 4.14 -1.58
N ASN A 21 6.27 4.29 -2.86
CA ASN A 21 4.92 4.58 -3.34
C ASN A 21 3.95 3.42 -3.08
N HIS A 22 4.40 2.19 -3.21
CA HIS A 22 3.56 1.02 -2.94
C HIS A 22 3.19 0.92 -1.47
N THR A 23 4.13 1.11 -0.56
CA THR A 23 3.82 1.14 0.87
C THR A 23 2.92 2.33 1.21
N SER A 24 3.15 3.50 0.60
CA SER A 24 2.28 4.67 0.76
C SER A 24 0.83 4.37 0.37
N ALA A 25 0.61 3.53 -0.65
CA ALA A 25 -0.74 3.11 -1.03
C ALA A 25 -1.46 2.36 0.10
N HIS A 26 -0.75 1.47 0.79
CA HIS A 26 -1.31 0.75 1.96
C HIS A 26 -1.64 1.72 3.10
N LEU A 27 -0.74 2.67 3.39
CA LEU A 27 -0.97 3.67 4.43
C LEU A 27 -2.15 4.57 4.08
N MET A 28 -2.24 5.01 2.82
CA MET A 28 -3.33 5.84 2.35
C MET A 28 -4.67 5.12 2.40
N HIS A 29 -4.72 3.83 2.03
CA HIS A 29 -5.94 3.04 2.09
C HIS A 29 -6.52 3.01 3.51
N GLU A 30 -5.71 2.73 4.51
CA GLU A 30 -6.16 2.73 5.90
C GLU A 30 -6.56 4.14 6.37
N ALA A 31 -5.79 5.17 6.02
CA ALA A 31 -6.12 6.55 6.34
C ALA A 31 -7.47 6.97 5.73
N LEU A 32 -7.74 6.60 4.48
CA LEU A 32 -9.03 6.82 3.81
C LEU A 32 -10.16 6.15 4.58
N ARG A 33 -9.97 4.92 5.04
CA ARG A 33 -10.97 4.20 5.82
C ARG A 33 -11.23 4.85 7.18
N GLN A 34 -10.20 5.34 7.85
CA GLN A 34 -10.34 6.04 9.12
C GLN A 34 -11.09 7.37 8.99
N VAL A 35 -10.84 8.12 7.92
CA VAL A 35 -11.43 9.44 7.70
C VAL A 35 -12.80 9.37 7.04
N LEU A 36 -12.96 8.54 6.02
CA LEU A 36 -14.18 8.46 5.21
C LEU A 36 -15.13 7.33 5.63
N GLY A 37 -14.60 6.26 6.21
CA GLY A 37 -15.37 5.12 6.68
C GLY A 37 -14.89 3.78 6.12
N GLU A 38 -15.29 2.71 6.77
CA GLU A 38 -14.90 1.33 6.42
C GLU A 38 -15.44 0.85 5.08
N HIS A 39 -16.41 1.56 4.49
CA HIS A 39 -16.95 1.27 3.16
C HIS A 39 -15.93 1.50 2.04
N VAL A 40 -14.87 2.28 2.31
CA VAL A 40 -13.84 2.56 1.30
C VAL A 40 -13.09 1.29 0.94
N THR A 41 -13.14 0.95 -0.34
CA THR A 41 -12.40 -0.18 -0.90
C THR A 41 -11.60 0.28 -2.11
N GLN A 42 -10.45 -0.35 -2.32
CA GLN A 42 -9.63 -0.06 -3.49
C GLN A 42 -10.33 -0.56 -4.75
N ALA A 43 -10.57 0.34 -5.70
CA ALA A 43 -11.11 0.01 -7.03
C ALA A 43 -9.99 -0.20 -8.05
N GLY A 44 -8.86 0.44 -7.85
CA GLY A 44 -7.68 0.30 -8.69
C GLY A 44 -6.53 1.10 -8.14
N SER A 45 -5.36 0.91 -8.70
CA SER A 45 -4.19 1.72 -8.35
C SER A 45 -3.16 1.73 -9.48
N LEU A 46 -2.35 2.76 -9.50
CA LEU A 46 -1.16 2.85 -10.34
C LEU A 46 0.00 3.25 -9.45
N VAL A 47 0.99 2.38 -9.38
CA VAL A 47 2.20 2.62 -8.60
C VAL A 47 3.41 2.54 -9.52
N ASN A 48 4.16 3.63 -9.61
CA ASN A 48 5.42 3.68 -10.34
C ASN A 48 6.41 4.60 -9.59
N PRO A 49 7.65 4.77 -10.07
CA PRO A 49 8.62 5.60 -9.36
C PRO A 49 8.22 7.07 -9.18
N ASP A 50 7.39 7.59 -10.06
CA ASP A 50 7.07 9.03 -10.10
C ASP A 50 5.79 9.37 -9.35
N ILE A 51 4.78 8.51 -9.45
CA ILE A 51 3.46 8.79 -8.87
C ILE A 51 2.83 7.55 -8.24
N LEU A 52 1.92 7.83 -7.34
CA LEU A 52 0.94 6.91 -6.81
C LEU A 52 -0.45 7.46 -7.13
N ARG A 53 -1.25 6.65 -7.83
CA ARG A 53 -2.68 6.90 -8.00
C ARG A 53 -3.44 5.80 -7.28
N PHE A 54 -4.43 6.18 -6.51
CA PHE A 54 -5.28 5.25 -5.76
C PHE A 54 -6.74 5.54 -6.09
N ASP A 55 -7.41 4.57 -6.71
CA ASP A 55 -8.82 4.65 -7.05
C ASP A 55 -9.63 3.92 -5.97
N PHE A 56 -10.64 4.56 -5.42
CA PHE A 56 -11.41 4.00 -4.31
C PHE A 56 -12.89 4.31 -4.42
N THR A 57 -13.69 3.53 -3.72
CA THR A 57 -15.14 3.70 -3.70
C THR A 57 -15.53 4.67 -2.57
N HIS A 58 -16.26 5.72 -2.95
CA HIS A 58 -16.83 6.66 -2.00
C HIS A 58 -18.01 7.39 -2.68
N PHE A 59 -19.02 7.76 -1.91
CA PHE A 59 -20.27 8.31 -2.45
C PHE A 59 -20.32 9.84 -2.46
N GLU A 60 -19.30 10.50 -1.92
CA GLU A 60 -19.20 11.96 -1.87
C GLU A 60 -17.81 12.41 -2.30
N LYS A 61 -17.71 13.69 -2.68
CA LYS A 61 -16.41 14.29 -2.93
C LYS A 61 -15.64 14.44 -1.60
N VAL A 62 -14.37 14.10 -1.61
CA VAL A 62 -13.50 14.27 -0.45
C VAL A 62 -13.21 15.75 -0.24
N SER A 63 -13.47 16.26 0.95
CA SER A 63 -13.22 17.66 1.27
C SER A 63 -11.73 17.96 1.45
N VAL A 64 -11.37 19.23 1.35
CA VAL A 64 -9.98 19.67 1.59
C VAL A 64 -9.52 19.30 3.00
N GLU A 65 -10.38 19.46 3.99
CA GLU A 65 -10.10 19.11 5.37
C GLU A 65 -9.87 17.61 5.55
N GLN A 66 -10.66 16.79 4.86
CA GLN A 66 -10.47 15.33 4.86
C GLN A 66 -9.16 14.92 4.20
N LEU A 67 -8.81 15.55 3.08
CA LEU A 67 -7.52 15.30 2.40
C LEU A 67 -6.34 15.67 3.30
N GLU A 68 -6.41 16.78 4.02
CA GLU A 68 -5.38 17.19 4.98
C GLU A 68 -5.26 16.19 6.13
N GLU A 69 -6.38 15.71 6.64
CA GLU A 69 -6.41 14.71 7.70
C GLU A 69 -5.77 13.39 7.25
N ILE A 70 -6.10 12.93 6.04
CA ILE A 70 -5.52 11.73 5.45
C ILE A 70 -3.99 11.88 5.31
N GLU A 71 -3.54 13.00 4.77
CA GLU A 71 -2.12 13.31 4.62
C GLU A 71 -1.40 13.33 5.98
N ASN A 72 -2.01 13.93 6.98
CA ASN A 72 -1.46 13.98 8.33
C ASN A 72 -1.36 12.60 8.99
N ILE A 73 -2.36 11.75 8.82
CA ILE A 73 -2.34 10.36 9.32
C ILE A 73 -1.20 9.59 8.69
N VAL A 74 -1.07 9.62 7.37
CA VAL A 74 -0.01 8.90 6.65
C VAL A 74 1.37 9.41 7.09
N ASN A 75 1.56 10.72 7.16
CA ASN A 75 2.84 11.29 7.59
C ASN A 75 3.17 10.98 9.05
N SER A 76 2.17 10.86 9.92
CA SER A 76 2.38 10.43 11.30
C SER A 76 2.95 9.03 11.38
N VAL A 77 2.39 8.10 10.60
CA VAL A 77 2.89 6.72 10.54
C VAL A 77 4.31 6.66 9.96
N ILE A 78 4.60 7.50 8.97
CA ILE A 78 5.95 7.61 8.41
C ILE A 78 6.94 8.10 9.47
N ARG A 79 6.59 9.12 10.24
CA ARG A 79 7.45 9.66 11.32
C ARG A 79 7.70 8.65 12.43
N ASP A 80 6.74 7.78 12.70
CA ASP A 80 6.87 6.73 13.71
C ASP A 80 7.87 5.65 13.30
N ASN A 81 8.27 5.61 12.05
CA ASN A 81 9.25 4.67 11.50
C ASN A 81 8.96 3.22 11.90
N ILE A 82 7.76 2.78 11.62
CA ILE A 82 7.26 1.46 11.99
C ILE A 82 7.87 0.38 11.08
N PRO A 83 8.47 -0.67 11.63
CA PRO A 83 8.95 -1.80 10.82
C PRO A 83 7.81 -2.48 10.07
N THR A 84 8.05 -2.82 8.82
CA THR A 84 7.11 -3.60 8.02
C THR A 84 7.35 -5.08 8.29
N ASP A 85 6.31 -5.78 8.70
CA ASP A 85 6.34 -7.22 8.93
C ASP A 85 5.69 -7.94 7.74
N ILE A 86 6.45 -8.82 7.11
CA ILE A 86 5.99 -9.57 5.94
C ILE A 86 6.10 -11.06 6.25
N PHE A 87 4.98 -11.77 6.15
CA PHE A 87 4.92 -13.19 6.44
C PHE A 87 3.91 -13.90 5.54
N GLU A 88 4.01 -15.21 5.50
CA GLU A 88 3.05 -16.06 4.80
C GLU A 88 2.14 -16.76 5.80
N THR A 89 0.88 -16.94 5.41
CA THR A 89 -0.12 -17.63 6.20
C THR A 89 -1.13 -18.33 5.30
N PRO A 90 -1.81 -19.40 5.76
CA PRO A 90 -2.92 -19.96 5.00
C PRO A 90 -4.00 -18.89 4.72
N PHE A 91 -4.54 -18.89 3.50
CA PHE A 91 -5.54 -17.91 3.09
C PHE A 91 -6.72 -17.83 4.04
N GLN A 92 -7.23 -18.97 4.48
CA GLN A 92 -8.39 -19.00 5.37
C GLN A 92 -8.08 -18.34 6.73
N GLU A 93 -6.88 -18.56 7.27
CA GLU A 93 -6.47 -17.91 8.52
C GLU A 93 -6.37 -16.40 8.37
N ALA A 94 -5.86 -15.93 7.23
CA ALA A 94 -5.80 -14.51 6.94
C ALA A 94 -7.19 -13.87 6.92
N ILE A 95 -8.14 -14.48 6.23
CA ILE A 95 -9.52 -13.99 6.16
C ILE A 95 -10.20 -14.03 7.53
N ASP A 96 -10.04 -15.12 8.28
CA ASP A 96 -10.62 -15.26 9.62
C ASP A 96 -10.05 -14.24 10.62
N SER A 97 -8.82 -13.80 10.40
CA SER A 97 -8.18 -12.74 11.18
C SER A 97 -8.59 -11.33 10.77
N GLY A 98 -9.41 -11.18 9.74
CA GLY A 98 -9.87 -9.87 9.25
C GLY A 98 -8.87 -9.12 8.40
N ILE A 99 -7.86 -9.80 7.85
CA ILE A 99 -6.86 -9.17 6.98
C ILE A 99 -7.51 -8.76 5.68
N THR A 100 -7.22 -7.53 5.24
CA THR A 100 -7.80 -6.96 4.02
C THR A 100 -7.30 -7.67 2.77
N ALA A 101 -8.22 -8.19 1.97
CA ALA A 101 -7.96 -8.76 0.66
C ALA A 101 -8.57 -7.87 -0.43
N LEU A 102 -7.91 -7.79 -1.59
CA LEU A 102 -8.44 -7.03 -2.71
C LEU A 102 -9.61 -7.77 -3.38
N PHE A 103 -10.68 -7.04 -3.67
CA PHE A 103 -11.82 -7.59 -4.39
C PHE A 103 -11.42 -8.03 -5.81
N GLY A 104 -11.86 -9.21 -6.20
CA GLY A 104 -11.60 -9.75 -7.54
C GLY A 104 -10.21 -10.38 -7.73
N GLU A 105 -9.33 -10.28 -6.76
CA GLU A 105 -8.04 -10.98 -6.76
C GLU A 105 -8.21 -12.47 -6.47
N LYS A 106 -7.42 -13.28 -7.16
CA LYS A 106 -7.39 -14.73 -6.89
C LYS A 106 -6.18 -15.04 -6.04
N TYR A 107 -6.42 -15.72 -4.94
CA TYR A 107 -5.38 -16.12 -4.00
C TYR A 107 -5.20 -17.63 -3.98
N GLY A 108 -3.96 -18.08 -3.79
CA GLY A 108 -3.67 -19.49 -3.55
C GLY A 108 -3.99 -19.91 -2.10
N ASP A 109 -3.62 -21.11 -1.75
CA ASP A 109 -3.84 -21.66 -0.38
C ASP A 109 -3.00 -20.95 0.67
N VAL A 110 -1.83 -20.44 0.28
CA VAL A 110 -0.93 -19.68 1.13
C VAL A 110 -0.80 -18.27 0.53
N VAL A 111 -0.91 -17.26 1.39
CA VAL A 111 -0.88 -15.85 1.00
C VAL A 111 0.21 -15.10 1.76
N ARG A 112 0.69 -14.03 1.13
CA ARG A 112 1.67 -13.14 1.72
C ARG A 112 0.96 -11.94 2.34
N VAL A 113 1.24 -11.67 3.61
CA VAL A 113 0.68 -10.57 4.39
C VAL A 113 1.74 -9.50 4.57
N VAL A 114 1.35 -8.25 4.36
CA VAL A 114 2.16 -7.07 4.68
C VAL A 114 1.48 -6.36 5.84
N LYS A 115 2.16 -6.33 6.98
CA LYS A 115 1.64 -5.74 8.23
C LYS A 115 2.50 -4.57 8.68
N ILE A 116 1.84 -3.48 9.00
CA ILE A 116 2.46 -2.26 9.54
C ILE A 116 1.81 -2.00 10.90
N SER A 117 2.37 -2.62 11.95
CA SER A 117 1.80 -2.61 13.31
C SER A 117 0.31 -2.95 13.29
N ASP A 118 -0.48 -2.32 14.15
CA ASP A 118 -1.94 -2.44 14.14
C ASP A 118 -2.62 -1.48 13.16
N PHE A 119 -1.84 -0.69 12.43
CA PHE A 119 -2.36 0.30 11.50
C PHE A 119 -2.87 -0.32 10.19
N SER A 120 -2.12 -1.22 9.58
CA SER A 120 -2.47 -1.79 8.28
C SER A 120 -2.05 -3.26 8.17
N GLU A 121 -2.95 -4.10 7.71
CA GLU A 121 -2.66 -5.50 7.34
C GLU A 121 -3.38 -5.80 6.03
N GLU A 122 -2.61 -6.12 4.98
CA GLU A 122 -3.17 -6.42 3.68
C GLU A 122 -2.47 -7.60 3.03
N LEU A 123 -3.21 -8.35 2.20
CA LEU A 123 -2.64 -9.36 1.33
C LEU A 123 -1.98 -8.64 0.15
N CYS A 124 -0.69 -8.82 0.00
CA CYS A 124 0.06 -8.16 -1.08
C CYS A 124 1.33 -8.92 -1.43
N GLY A 125 1.54 -9.11 -2.73
CA GLY A 125 2.76 -9.74 -3.27
C GLY A 125 3.85 -8.74 -3.66
N GLY A 126 3.63 -7.44 -3.50
CA GLY A 126 4.54 -6.40 -3.95
C GLY A 126 5.73 -6.15 -3.03
N CYS A 127 6.62 -5.27 -3.50
CA CYS A 127 7.78 -4.83 -2.71
C CYS A 127 7.39 -3.70 -1.77
N HIS A 128 7.80 -3.80 -0.52
CA HIS A 128 7.51 -2.81 0.52
C HIS A 128 8.78 -2.33 1.22
N VAL A 129 8.68 -1.15 1.83
CA VAL A 129 9.77 -0.59 2.65
C VAL A 129 10.04 -1.50 3.86
N LYS A 130 11.26 -1.44 4.38
CA LYS A 130 11.60 -2.16 5.62
C LYS A 130 10.99 -1.50 6.85
N ALA A 131 10.87 -0.17 6.82
CA ALA A 131 10.22 0.63 7.84
C ALA A 131 9.61 1.87 7.20
N THR A 132 8.54 2.39 7.79
CA THR A 132 7.75 3.48 7.20
C THR A 132 8.53 4.78 7.04
N GLY A 133 9.54 5.03 7.90
CA GLY A 133 10.38 6.22 7.80
C GLY A 133 11.16 6.32 6.50
N GLN A 134 11.39 5.19 5.80
CA GLN A 134 12.07 5.17 4.51
C GLN A 134 11.30 5.95 3.43
N ILE A 135 9.98 6.11 3.58
CA ILE A 135 9.13 6.82 2.61
C ILE A 135 9.47 8.31 2.56
N GLY A 136 9.79 8.91 3.71
CA GLY A 136 10.06 10.34 3.82
C GLY A 136 8.78 11.14 4.03
N GLN A 137 8.28 11.79 2.99
CA GLN A 137 7.08 12.63 3.07
C GLN A 137 6.02 12.18 2.06
N PHE A 138 4.78 12.13 2.52
CA PHE A 138 3.60 11.85 1.69
C PHE A 138 2.81 13.14 1.46
N ARG A 139 2.39 13.37 0.21
CA ARG A 139 1.58 14.53 -0.17
C ARG A 139 0.48 14.11 -1.13
N VAL A 140 -0.71 14.69 -0.95
CA VAL A 140 -1.83 14.56 -1.88
C VAL A 140 -1.83 15.77 -2.82
N PHE A 141 -1.68 15.53 -4.13
CA PHE A 141 -1.66 16.60 -5.11
C PHE A 141 -3.03 16.91 -5.68
N SER A 142 -3.84 15.90 -5.90
CA SER A 142 -5.18 16.08 -6.48
C SER A 142 -6.11 14.92 -6.12
N GLU A 143 -7.41 15.21 -6.16
CA GLU A 143 -8.48 14.23 -6.00
C GLU A 143 -9.56 14.55 -7.05
N GLU A 144 -10.08 13.51 -7.70
CA GLU A 144 -11.11 13.63 -8.72
C GLU A 144 -12.32 12.73 -8.44
#